data_d42b813babe14309fc92ccb46b61f52a
#
_entry.id   d42b813babe14309fc92ccb46b61f52a
#
_cell.length_a   1.000
_cell.length_b   1.000
_cell.length_c   1.000
_cell.angle_alpha   90.00
_cell.angle_beta   90.00
_cell.angle_gamma   90.00
#
_symmetry.space_group_name_H-M   'P 1'
#
loop_
_entity.id
_entity.type
_entity.pdbx_description
1 polymer ?
#
loop_
_entity_poly.entity_id
_entity_poly.type
_entity_poly.pdbx_seq_one_letter_code
_entity_poly.pdbx_strand_id
1 'polypeptide(L)'
;MVHLTTALDPASAVPLYEQLYRSLAAEMRAGTLTAGTRMPGKRRLAAELSVSVNTVDTAYQMLAAEGYLTARERSGFTVQEYLALPQGVQPPAAPSVPAAAPPADAAPPVQFDLSTRGVDPGLFPFRTWARLQKELLYSAPELLTPGDARGDAALRQALAGYLAEYRGVQCDPEQLVVGAGLEYLLGLLAPLLPGPAAVETPGYPRARQVLENNGVSCRCLPVDADGLSLTALSASDAAVCYVTPSHQFPTGVTMPAGRRAELLHWAARVPGRRYIIEDDYDSEFRFDTRPLPSLQGMAGADGPVVYLSTCSRSLAPGIRIAYMVLPRQLLGAWQAKYRLYSGTVGRFEQQTLARFITGGYFTRHLARERTAYKARRDALVAALRTSFAPEELTLAGLHTGLHLLAQLKDPPPDAALRAAARQYGVRCSLLSDYDLTGTAHSAAGTLVLGYGSLPDADCAAAGERLKKLCTAAREASDTV
;
A
#
# COMPACT_ATOMS: atom_id res chain seq x y z
N MET A 1 -55.77 29.61 5.41
CA MET A 1 -55.26 29.74 4.01
C MET A 1 -53.76 29.74 4.10
N VAL A 2 -53.12 28.85 3.40
CA VAL A 2 -51.61 28.80 3.38
C VAL A 2 -51.16 29.94 2.49
N HIS A 3 -50.54 30.98 3.06
CA HIS A 3 -49.87 32.02 2.31
C HIS A 3 -48.43 31.55 2.08
N LEU A 4 -48.09 31.24 0.85
CA LEU A 4 -46.74 30.93 0.46
C LEU A 4 -45.99 32.24 0.17
N THR A 5 -44.86 32.45 0.82
CA THR A 5 -44.04 33.66 0.65
C THR A 5 -42.99 33.50 -0.48
N THR A 6 -43.21 32.58 -1.39
CA THR A 6 -42.25 32.24 -2.42
C THR A 6 -42.16 33.32 -3.50
N ALA A 7 -41.07 34.05 -3.57
CA ALA A 7 -40.79 34.95 -4.70
C ALA A 7 -39.95 34.12 -5.75
N LEU A 8 -40.51 34.06 -6.97
CA LEU A 8 -39.84 33.38 -8.08
C LEU A 8 -39.24 34.45 -9.01
N ASP A 9 -38.01 34.25 -9.42
CA ASP A 9 -37.29 35.13 -10.36
C ASP A 9 -37.22 34.50 -11.76
N PRO A 10 -37.98 35.00 -12.74
CA PRO A 10 -37.95 34.53 -14.10
C PRO A 10 -36.64 34.81 -14.84
N ALA A 11 -35.83 35.78 -14.34
CA ALA A 11 -34.54 36.11 -14.95
C ALA A 11 -33.38 35.26 -14.44
N SER A 12 -33.62 34.43 -13.42
CA SER A 12 -32.63 33.53 -12.87
C SER A 12 -32.25 32.39 -13.83
N ALA A 13 -31.00 31.96 -13.81
CA ALA A 13 -30.55 30.77 -14.53
C ALA A 13 -31.16 29.45 -13.97
N VAL A 14 -31.77 29.48 -12.76
CA VAL A 14 -32.42 28.31 -12.15
C VAL A 14 -33.88 28.25 -12.65
N PRO A 15 -34.32 27.11 -13.19
CA PRO A 15 -35.73 26.96 -13.66
C PRO A 15 -36.76 27.24 -12.59
N LEU A 16 -37.90 27.83 -12.95
CA LEU A 16 -38.95 28.23 -12.00
C LEU A 16 -39.50 27.07 -11.16
N TYR A 17 -39.61 25.87 -11.75
CA TYR A 17 -40.03 24.67 -10.98
C TYR A 17 -39.04 24.30 -9.88
N GLU A 18 -37.75 24.47 -10.15
CA GLU A 18 -36.70 24.18 -9.18
C GLU A 18 -36.64 25.24 -8.07
N GLN A 19 -36.84 26.51 -8.43
CA GLN A 19 -36.94 27.58 -7.44
C GLN A 19 -38.13 27.33 -6.50
N LEU A 20 -39.31 26.99 -7.07
CA LEU A 20 -40.49 26.63 -6.30
C LEU A 20 -40.28 25.43 -5.39
N TYR A 21 -39.68 24.37 -5.94
CA TYR A 21 -39.33 23.18 -5.17
C TYR A 21 -38.43 23.53 -3.97
N ARG A 22 -37.33 24.26 -4.21
CA ARG A 22 -36.37 24.66 -3.15
C ARG A 22 -37.02 25.49 -2.06
N SER A 23 -37.87 26.45 -2.43
CA SER A 23 -38.60 27.31 -1.50
C SER A 23 -39.56 26.51 -0.62
N LEU A 24 -40.42 25.68 -1.22
CA LEU A 24 -41.35 24.83 -0.49
C LEU A 24 -40.66 23.81 0.41
N ALA A 25 -39.60 23.20 -0.06
CA ALA A 25 -38.79 22.26 0.73
C ALA A 25 -38.12 22.96 1.95
N ALA A 26 -37.68 24.20 1.77
CA ALA A 26 -37.15 25.01 2.86
C ALA A 26 -38.21 25.35 3.91
N GLU A 27 -39.42 25.76 3.49
CA GLU A 27 -40.53 26.07 4.39
C GLU A 27 -41.02 24.82 5.16
N MET A 28 -41.03 23.64 4.52
CA MET A 28 -41.34 22.36 5.18
C MET A 28 -40.27 22.00 6.20
N ARG A 29 -39.00 22.15 5.84
CA ARG A 29 -37.86 21.87 6.76
C ARG A 29 -37.81 22.84 7.94
N ALA A 30 -38.18 24.09 7.72
CA ALA A 30 -38.26 25.09 8.77
C ALA A 30 -39.50 24.93 9.66
N GLY A 31 -40.44 24.04 9.30
CA GLY A 31 -41.69 23.85 10.03
C GLY A 31 -42.76 24.96 9.78
N THR A 32 -42.51 25.88 8.88
CA THR A 32 -43.48 26.93 8.47
C THR A 32 -44.66 26.29 7.77
N LEU A 33 -44.39 25.27 6.94
CA LEU A 33 -45.39 24.38 6.40
C LEU A 33 -45.41 23.09 7.25
N THR A 34 -46.36 23.04 8.19
CA THR A 34 -46.48 21.92 9.16
C THR A 34 -47.02 20.64 8.52
N ALA A 35 -46.69 19.53 9.12
CA ALA A 35 -47.24 18.22 8.75
C ALA A 35 -48.76 18.22 8.75
N GLY A 36 -49.39 17.54 7.81
CA GLY A 36 -50.84 17.54 7.62
C GLY A 36 -51.40 18.74 6.86
N THR A 37 -50.56 19.76 6.59
CA THR A 37 -51.01 20.94 5.81
C THR A 37 -51.35 20.49 4.39
N ARG A 38 -52.56 20.82 3.95
CA ARG A 38 -53.03 20.58 2.58
C ARG A 38 -52.51 21.67 1.65
N MET A 39 -51.70 21.23 0.63
CA MET A 39 -51.16 22.15 -0.36
C MET A 39 -52.24 22.72 -1.29
N PRO A 40 -52.08 23.95 -1.78
CA PRO A 40 -52.98 24.53 -2.79
C PRO A 40 -53.03 23.63 -4.04
N GLY A 41 -54.17 23.56 -4.66
CA GLY A 41 -54.34 22.87 -5.94
C GLY A 41 -53.43 23.46 -7.02
N LYS A 42 -52.84 22.63 -7.90
CA LYS A 42 -51.87 23.03 -8.91
C LYS A 42 -52.28 24.24 -9.73
N ARG A 43 -53.56 24.28 -10.21
CA ARG A 43 -54.11 25.40 -11.01
C ARG A 43 -54.16 26.70 -10.16
N ARG A 44 -54.56 26.58 -8.91
CA ARG A 44 -54.67 27.73 -8.01
C ARG A 44 -53.30 28.33 -7.69
N LEU A 45 -52.33 27.46 -7.30
CA LEU A 45 -50.97 27.93 -7.01
C LEU A 45 -50.28 28.52 -8.24
N ALA A 46 -50.49 27.94 -9.40
CA ALA A 46 -49.98 28.45 -10.67
C ALA A 46 -50.47 29.87 -10.97
N ALA A 47 -51.80 30.14 -10.70
CA ALA A 47 -52.37 31.46 -10.86
C ALA A 47 -51.83 32.44 -9.80
N GLU A 48 -51.71 32.03 -8.52
CA GLU A 48 -51.18 32.86 -7.43
C GLU A 48 -49.73 33.28 -7.68
N LEU A 49 -48.88 32.37 -8.25
CA LEU A 49 -47.47 32.64 -8.51
C LEU A 49 -47.19 33.14 -9.92
N SER A 50 -48.22 33.30 -10.78
CA SER A 50 -48.09 33.68 -12.19
C SER A 50 -47.15 32.77 -13.00
N VAL A 51 -47.22 31.47 -12.76
CA VAL A 51 -46.42 30.45 -13.45
C VAL A 51 -47.31 29.42 -14.17
N SER A 52 -46.70 28.55 -15.00
CA SER A 52 -47.43 27.47 -15.65
C SER A 52 -47.89 26.40 -14.64
N VAL A 53 -49.03 25.76 -14.91
CA VAL A 53 -49.50 24.60 -14.12
C VAL A 53 -48.47 23.49 -14.10
N ASN A 54 -47.73 23.33 -15.21
CA ASN A 54 -46.66 22.36 -15.34
C ASN A 54 -45.48 22.62 -14.40
N THR A 55 -45.13 23.90 -14.21
CA THR A 55 -44.10 24.32 -13.24
C THR A 55 -44.43 23.86 -11.83
N VAL A 56 -45.71 24.10 -11.41
CA VAL A 56 -46.16 23.66 -10.07
C VAL A 56 -46.27 22.13 -9.99
N ASP A 57 -46.71 21.47 -11.06
CA ASP A 57 -46.82 20.02 -11.06
C ASP A 57 -45.45 19.35 -10.92
N THR A 58 -44.43 19.81 -11.66
CA THR A 58 -43.06 19.32 -11.57
C THR A 58 -42.49 19.50 -10.17
N ALA A 59 -42.65 20.69 -9.56
CA ALA A 59 -42.18 20.93 -8.21
C ALA A 59 -42.88 20.04 -7.16
N TYR A 60 -44.19 19.83 -7.30
CA TYR A 60 -44.92 18.91 -6.40
C TYR A 60 -44.55 17.45 -6.57
N GLN A 61 -44.30 17.02 -7.79
CA GLN A 61 -43.81 15.64 -8.05
C GLN A 61 -42.45 15.42 -7.45
N MET A 62 -41.52 16.39 -7.56
CA MET A 62 -40.21 16.32 -6.90
C MET A 62 -40.33 16.20 -5.39
N LEU A 63 -41.18 17.09 -4.78
CA LEU A 63 -41.41 17.04 -3.34
C LEU A 63 -42.09 15.74 -2.88
N ALA A 64 -42.93 15.14 -3.72
CA ALA A 64 -43.56 13.87 -3.44
C ALA A 64 -42.58 12.71 -3.58
N ALA A 65 -41.70 12.74 -4.59
CA ALA A 65 -40.67 11.73 -4.81
C ALA A 65 -39.65 11.72 -3.66
N GLU A 66 -39.38 12.89 -3.04
CA GLU A 66 -38.47 13.01 -1.89
C GLU A 66 -39.18 12.82 -0.54
N GLY A 67 -40.48 12.54 -0.55
CA GLY A 67 -41.26 12.26 0.66
C GLY A 67 -41.71 13.48 1.47
N TYR A 68 -41.53 14.72 0.98
CA TYR A 68 -42.05 15.92 1.62
C TYR A 68 -43.58 16.02 1.47
N LEU A 69 -44.12 15.50 0.38
CA LEU A 69 -45.56 15.50 0.10
C LEU A 69 -46.08 14.10 -0.14
N THR A 70 -47.30 13.83 0.31
CA THR A 70 -48.05 12.66 -0.14
C THR A 70 -49.18 13.07 -1.09
N ALA A 71 -49.21 12.43 -2.23
CA ALA A 71 -50.36 12.56 -3.13
C ALA A 71 -51.49 11.62 -2.67
N ARG A 72 -52.70 12.16 -2.45
CA ARG A 72 -53.91 11.33 -2.24
C ARG A 72 -54.82 11.50 -3.43
N GLU A 73 -55.31 10.40 -3.97
CA GLU A 73 -56.21 10.40 -5.11
C GLU A 73 -57.44 11.25 -4.78
N ARG A 74 -57.82 12.16 -5.67
CA ARG A 74 -58.92 13.14 -5.52
C ARG A 74 -58.80 14.13 -4.36
N SER A 75 -57.73 14.09 -3.53
CA SER A 75 -57.56 14.95 -2.37
C SER A 75 -56.38 15.94 -2.49
N GLY A 76 -55.51 15.79 -3.51
CA GLY A 76 -54.38 16.66 -3.74
C GLY A 76 -53.15 16.23 -2.96
N PHE A 77 -52.25 17.19 -2.63
CA PHE A 77 -51.01 16.96 -1.94
C PHE A 77 -51.08 17.43 -0.47
N THR A 78 -50.49 16.67 0.43
CA THR A 78 -50.44 16.95 1.86
C THR A 78 -48.99 16.85 2.34
N VAL A 79 -48.54 17.80 3.17
CA VAL A 79 -47.23 17.83 3.79
C VAL A 79 -47.08 16.61 4.71
N GLN A 80 -46.05 15.83 4.52
CA GLN A 80 -45.71 14.71 5.40
C GLN A 80 -45.14 15.15 6.74
N GLU A 81 -45.23 14.30 7.74
CA GLU A 81 -44.51 14.49 8.97
C GLU A 81 -43.00 14.38 8.69
N TYR A 82 -42.34 15.53 8.69
CA TYR A 82 -40.91 15.63 8.58
C TYR A 82 -40.35 15.78 10.00
N LEU A 83 -39.63 14.77 10.49
CA LEU A 83 -38.83 14.91 11.69
C LEU A 83 -37.69 15.86 11.34
N ALA A 84 -37.90 17.15 11.57
CA ALA A 84 -36.84 18.13 11.52
C ALA A 84 -35.73 17.63 12.45
N LEU A 85 -34.51 17.51 11.92
CA LEU A 85 -33.34 17.31 12.80
C LEU A 85 -33.44 18.37 13.91
N PRO A 86 -33.29 18.01 15.20
CA PRO A 86 -33.40 18.96 16.30
C PRO A 86 -32.59 20.19 15.95
N GLN A 87 -33.29 21.37 15.86
CA GLN A 87 -32.61 22.64 15.68
C GLN A 87 -31.77 22.84 16.95
N GLY A 88 -30.44 22.73 16.82
CA GLY A 88 -29.54 22.87 17.95
C GLY A 88 -28.50 21.76 18.09
N VAL A 89 -28.59 20.70 17.31
CA VAL A 89 -27.39 19.88 17.06
C VAL A 89 -26.52 20.68 16.09
N GLN A 90 -25.82 21.70 16.62
CA GLN A 90 -24.60 22.13 15.96
C GLN A 90 -23.79 20.84 15.77
N PRO A 91 -23.37 20.51 14.53
CA PRO A 91 -22.39 19.44 14.37
C PRO A 91 -21.30 19.76 15.39
N PRO A 92 -20.88 18.79 16.24
CA PRO A 92 -19.82 19.05 17.18
C PRO A 92 -18.75 19.77 16.37
N ALA A 93 -18.33 20.95 16.86
CA ALA A 93 -17.35 21.77 16.16
C ALA A 93 -16.31 20.81 15.67
N ALA A 94 -16.16 20.68 14.34
CA ALA A 94 -15.20 19.73 13.78
C ALA A 94 -13.95 19.98 14.59
N PRO A 95 -13.36 18.95 15.24
CA PRO A 95 -12.16 19.17 16.02
C PRO A 95 -11.28 20.00 15.10
N SER A 96 -10.96 21.20 15.52
CA SER A 96 -10.10 22.07 14.75
C SER A 96 -8.85 21.23 14.53
N VAL A 97 -8.74 20.61 13.35
CA VAL A 97 -7.47 20.02 12.95
C VAL A 97 -6.55 21.22 13.06
N PRO A 98 -5.60 21.22 14.01
CA PRO A 98 -4.66 22.33 14.11
C PRO A 98 -4.15 22.49 12.69
N ALA A 99 -4.37 23.67 12.09
CA ALA A 99 -3.76 23.97 10.81
C ALA A 99 -2.30 23.60 11.02
N ALA A 100 -1.81 22.61 10.27
CA ALA A 100 -0.44 22.17 10.40
C ALA A 100 0.38 23.45 10.30
N ALA A 101 1.02 23.84 11.40
CA ALA A 101 1.85 25.03 11.40
C ALA A 101 2.75 24.89 10.18
N PRO A 102 2.91 25.90 9.33
CA PRO A 102 3.84 25.83 8.22
C PRO A 102 5.15 25.34 8.82
N PRO A 103 5.81 24.32 8.23
CA PRO A 103 7.03 23.76 8.79
C PRO A 103 8.00 24.93 9.01
N ALA A 104 8.27 25.24 10.28
CA ALA A 104 9.31 26.17 10.64
C ALA A 104 10.59 25.61 10.02
N ASP A 105 11.28 26.41 9.22
CA ASP A 105 12.42 26.07 8.40
C ASP A 105 12.16 24.93 7.40
N ALA A 106 11.80 25.30 6.17
CA ALA A 106 11.71 24.35 5.07
C ALA A 106 13.09 23.68 4.92
N ALA A 107 13.15 22.40 5.29
CA ALA A 107 14.35 21.60 5.06
C ALA A 107 14.74 21.73 3.56
N PRO A 108 16.04 21.82 3.24
CA PRO A 108 16.49 21.94 1.87
C PRO A 108 15.87 20.81 1.02
N PRO A 109 15.60 21.06 -0.26
CA PRO A 109 15.03 20.04 -1.13
C PRO A 109 15.95 18.82 -1.15
N VAL A 110 15.33 17.63 -1.17
CA VAL A 110 16.09 16.38 -1.27
C VAL A 110 16.84 16.35 -2.59
N GLN A 111 18.15 16.37 -2.52
CA GLN A 111 19.06 16.31 -3.66
C GLN A 111 19.42 14.87 -4.02
N PHE A 112 19.66 14.03 -3.01
CA PHE A 112 19.97 12.60 -3.19
C PHE A 112 18.96 11.74 -2.43
N ASP A 113 18.15 10.98 -3.17
CA ASP A 113 17.21 10.02 -2.58
C ASP A 113 17.84 8.62 -2.53
N LEU A 114 18.39 8.29 -1.36
CA LEU A 114 18.93 6.97 -1.02
C LEU A 114 17.96 6.15 -0.16
N SER A 115 16.66 6.44 -0.28
CA SER A 115 15.64 5.64 0.40
C SER A 115 15.51 4.24 -0.21
N THR A 116 15.17 3.27 0.62
CA THR A 116 14.98 1.89 0.15
C THR A 116 13.72 1.68 -0.70
N ARG A 117 12.90 2.70 -0.93
CA ARG A 117 11.62 2.60 -1.66
C ARG A 117 11.73 2.96 -3.13
N GLY A 118 12.78 3.64 -3.53
CA GLY A 118 12.98 4.15 -4.88
C GLY A 118 13.18 3.04 -5.91
N VAL A 119 12.69 3.29 -7.12
CA VAL A 119 13.01 2.59 -8.36
C VAL A 119 13.31 3.63 -9.43
N ASP A 120 13.99 3.24 -10.49
CA ASP A 120 14.28 4.11 -11.62
C ASP A 120 13.09 4.16 -12.60
N PRO A 121 12.34 5.27 -12.69
CA PRO A 121 11.25 5.37 -13.65
C PRO A 121 11.71 5.23 -15.11
N GLY A 122 12.97 5.53 -15.42
CA GLY A 122 13.54 5.41 -16.78
C GLY A 122 13.66 3.96 -17.24
N LEU A 123 13.69 3.00 -16.33
CA LEU A 123 13.73 1.58 -16.66
C LEU A 123 12.33 1.01 -16.95
N PHE A 124 11.25 1.69 -16.54
CA PHE A 124 9.90 1.20 -16.77
C PHE A 124 9.61 1.01 -18.26
N PRO A 125 9.01 -0.10 -18.70
CA PRO A 125 8.83 -0.44 -20.10
C PRO A 125 7.61 0.26 -20.73
N PHE A 126 7.54 1.61 -20.66
CA PHE A 126 6.38 2.43 -21.06
C PHE A 126 5.79 2.05 -22.43
N ARG A 127 6.64 1.89 -23.47
CA ARG A 127 6.14 1.59 -24.83
C ARG A 127 5.43 0.24 -24.90
N THR A 128 6.01 -0.79 -24.29
CA THR A 128 5.42 -2.13 -24.29
C THR A 128 4.15 -2.16 -23.44
N TRP A 129 4.20 -1.57 -22.26
CA TRP A 129 3.07 -1.51 -21.36
C TRP A 129 1.88 -0.78 -21.98
N ALA A 130 2.10 0.43 -22.50
CA ALA A 130 1.07 1.23 -23.15
C ALA A 130 0.46 0.52 -24.39
N ARG A 131 1.29 -0.18 -25.20
CA ARG A 131 0.78 -0.96 -26.33
C ARG A 131 -0.14 -2.09 -25.87
N LEU A 132 0.27 -2.89 -24.89
CA LEU A 132 -0.55 -3.99 -24.37
C LEU A 132 -1.85 -3.48 -23.73
N GLN A 133 -1.79 -2.39 -22.99
CA GLN A 133 -2.97 -1.75 -22.41
C GLN A 133 -3.93 -1.23 -23.47
N LYS A 134 -3.41 -0.55 -24.49
CA LYS A 134 -4.20 -0.07 -25.63
C LYS A 134 -4.89 -1.21 -26.35
N GLU A 135 -4.20 -2.30 -26.65
CA GLU A 135 -4.77 -3.48 -27.28
C GLU A 135 -5.96 -4.03 -26.46
N LEU A 136 -5.81 -4.13 -25.14
CA LEU A 136 -6.87 -4.61 -24.23
C LEU A 136 -8.08 -3.67 -24.21
N LEU A 137 -7.88 -2.36 -24.15
CA LEU A 137 -8.97 -1.37 -24.14
C LEU A 137 -9.87 -1.47 -25.37
N TYR A 138 -9.32 -1.84 -26.53
CA TYR A 138 -10.09 -1.98 -27.77
C TYR A 138 -10.68 -3.38 -28.00
N SER A 139 -10.11 -4.43 -27.39
CA SER A 139 -10.46 -5.81 -27.72
C SER A 139 -11.13 -6.60 -26.61
N ALA A 140 -11.20 -6.06 -25.39
CA ALA A 140 -11.62 -6.82 -24.20
C ALA A 140 -12.65 -6.04 -23.34
N PRO A 141 -13.85 -5.71 -23.89
CA PRO A 141 -14.88 -4.97 -23.14
C PRO A 141 -15.40 -5.72 -21.91
N GLU A 142 -15.26 -7.04 -21.86
CA GLU A 142 -15.61 -7.88 -20.71
C GLU A 142 -14.78 -7.56 -19.45
N LEU A 143 -13.65 -6.88 -19.60
CA LEU A 143 -12.83 -6.43 -18.46
C LEU A 143 -13.48 -5.29 -17.65
N LEU A 144 -14.55 -4.68 -18.17
CA LEU A 144 -15.37 -3.71 -17.44
C LEU A 144 -16.30 -4.34 -16.42
N THR A 145 -16.49 -5.65 -16.47
CA THR A 145 -17.30 -6.38 -15.50
C THR A 145 -16.47 -6.79 -14.27
N PRO A 146 -17.10 -7.07 -13.10
CA PRO A 146 -16.39 -7.61 -11.95
C PRO A 146 -15.63 -8.90 -12.27
N GLY A 147 -14.41 -9.04 -11.73
CA GLY A 147 -13.59 -10.23 -11.87
C GLY A 147 -13.67 -11.16 -10.65
N ASP A 148 -12.86 -12.21 -10.66
CA ASP A 148 -12.68 -13.12 -9.50
C ASP A 148 -12.07 -12.34 -8.31
N ALA A 149 -12.54 -12.62 -7.11
CA ALA A 149 -12.04 -12.02 -5.87
C ALA A 149 -10.54 -12.25 -5.64
N ARG A 150 -9.99 -13.35 -6.17
CA ARG A 150 -8.56 -13.68 -6.12
C ARG A 150 -7.74 -13.06 -7.27
N GLY A 151 -8.37 -12.35 -8.16
CA GLY A 151 -7.76 -11.81 -9.38
C GLY A 151 -8.00 -12.70 -10.61
N ASP A 152 -7.79 -12.11 -11.77
CA ASP A 152 -8.08 -12.74 -13.07
C ASP A 152 -7.28 -14.03 -13.29
N ALA A 153 -7.94 -15.08 -13.77
CA ALA A 153 -7.34 -16.40 -13.98
C ALA A 153 -6.09 -16.35 -14.89
N ALA A 154 -6.12 -15.53 -15.94
CA ALA A 154 -4.98 -15.37 -16.84
C ALA A 154 -3.73 -14.84 -16.12
N LEU A 155 -3.88 -13.88 -15.20
CA LEU A 155 -2.75 -13.39 -14.39
C LEU A 155 -2.28 -14.45 -13.40
N ARG A 156 -3.20 -15.15 -12.72
CA ARG A 156 -2.84 -16.21 -11.78
C ARG A 156 -2.07 -17.34 -12.48
N GLN A 157 -2.48 -17.74 -13.68
CA GLN A 157 -1.76 -18.73 -14.50
C GLN A 157 -0.36 -18.24 -14.91
N ALA A 158 -0.26 -16.99 -15.39
CA ALA A 158 1.03 -16.41 -15.78
C ALA A 158 1.99 -16.31 -14.59
N LEU A 159 1.50 -15.91 -13.42
CA LEU A 159 2.29 -15.84 -12.19
C LEU A 159 2.74 -17.24 -11.72
N ALA A 160 1.86 -18.24 -11.74
CA ALA A 160 2.23 -19.61 -11.37
C ALA A 160 3.36 -20.14 -12.23
N GLY A 161 3.30 -19.95 -13.55
CA GLY A 161 4.37 -20.32 -14.47
C GLY A 161 5.68 -19.60 -14.20
N TYR A 162 5.61 -18.27 -14.04
CA TYR A 162 6.79 -17.45 -13.71
C TYR A 162 7.45 -17.89 -12.40
N LEU A 163 6.65 -18.07 -11.36
CA LEU A 163 7.13 -18.45 -10.02
C LEU A 163 7.77 -19.85 -10.01
N ALA A 164 7.20 -20.80 -10.73
CA ALA A 164 7.77 -22.13 -10.87
C ALA A 164 9.17 -22.09 -11.55
N GLU A 165 9.31 -21.31 -12.62
CA GLU A 165 10.54 -21.21 -13.39
C GLU A 165 11.65 -20.47 -12.64
N TYR A 166 11.30 -19.31 -12.01
CA TYR A 166 12.32 -18.40 -11.47
C TYR A 166 12.55 -18.52 -9.97
N ARG A 167 11.57 -19.02 -9.21
CA ARG A 167 11.63 -19.12 -7.74
C ARG A 167 11.49 -20.54 -7.21
N GLY A 168 11.19 -21.51 -8.09
CA GLY A 168 10.90 -22.88 -7.69
C GLY A 168 9.62 -23.02 -6.86
N VAL A 169 8.77 -21.99 -6.83
CA VAL A 169 7.48 -21.99 -6.11
C VAL A 169 6.56 -23.00 -6.79
N GLN A 170 6.01 -23.92 -6.02
CA GLN A 170 5.10 -24.95 -6.49
C GLN A 170 3.68 -24.60 -6.07
N CYS A 171 2.86 -24.13 -6.99
CA CYS A 171 1.49 -23.78 -6.70
C CYS A 171 0.55 -23.99 -7.88
N ASP A 172 -0.70 -24.28 -7.56
CA ASP A 172 -1.82 -24.19 -8.48
C ASP A 172 -2.22 -22.72 -8.67
N PRO A 173 -2.66 -22.25 -9.86
CA PRO A 173 -3.26 -20.93 -10.01
C PRO A 173 -4.41 -20.64 -9.03
N GLU A 174 -5.09 -21.67 -8.54
CA GLU A 174 -6.15 -21.52 -7.54
C GLU A 174 -5.67 -21.17 -6.13
N GLN A 175 -4.38 -21.34 -5.84
CA GLN A 175 -3.73 -20.92 -4.60
C GLN A 175 -3.31 -19.44 -4.63
N LEU A 176 -3.30 -18.83 -5.83
CA LEU A 176 -2.87 -17.45 -6.01
C LEU A 176 -3.99 -16.46 -5.70
N VAL A 177 -3.62 -15.40 -4.98
CA VAL A 177 -4.46 -14.23 -4.73
C VAL A 177 -3.69 -12.99 -5.11
N VAL A 178 -4.28 -12.17 -5.98
CA VAL A 178 -3.76 -10.89 -6.44
C VAL A 178 -4.43 -9.75 -5.67
N GLY A 179 -3.64 -8.78 -5.21
CA GLY A 179 -4.18 -7.65 -4.45
C GLY A 179 -3.39 -6.35 -4.63
N ALA A 180 -3.99 -5.24 -4.20
CA ALA A 180 -3.45 -3.89 -4.35
C ALA A 180 -2.33 -3.57 -3.34
N GLY A 181 -1.28 -4.37 -3.34
CA GLY A 181 -0.10 -4.21 -2.49
C GLY A 181 -0.05 -5.18 -1.32
N LEU A 182 1.14 -5.25 -0.73
CA LEU A 182 1.45 -6.18 0.36
C LEU A 182 0.56 -5.95 1.59
N GLU A 183 0.34 -4.69 1.95
CA GLU A 183 -0.45 -4.31 3.12
C GLU A 183 -1.89 -4.85 3.04
N TYR A 184 -2.49 -4.77 1.84
CA TYR A 184 -3.83 -5.31 1.60
C TYR A 184 -3.85 -6.85 1.75
N LEU A 185 -2.91 -7.54 1.09
CA LEU A 185 -2.85 -9.01 1.14
C LEU A 185 -2.56 -9.52 2.55
N LEU A 186 -1.65 -8.86 3.28
CA LEU A 186 -1.32 -9.21 4.66
C LEU A 186 -2.51 -8.95 5.60
N GLY A 187 -3.28 -7.88 5.36
CA GLY A 187 -4.54 -7.61 6.08
C GLY A 187 -5.60 -8.67 5.86
N LEU A 188 -5.72 -9.21 4.65
CA LEU A 188 -6.62 -10.33 4.37
C LEU A 188 -6.10 -11.65 4.96
N LEU A 189 -4.79 -11.83 5.01
CA LEU A 189 -4.18 -13.03 5.57
C LEU A 189 -4.30 -13.09 7.10
N ALA A 190 -4.09 -11.97 7.79
CA ALA A 190 -4.03 -11.89 9.24
C ALA A 190 -5.21 -12.59 9.96
N PRO A 191 -6.48 -12.42 9.56
CA PRO A 191 -7.61 -13.10 10.20
C PRO A 191 -7.71 -14.62 9.93
N LEU A 192 -6.84 -15.17 9.11
CA LEU A 192 -6.74 -16.61 8.83
C LEU A 192 -5.62 -17.28 9.64
N LEU A 193 -4.81 -16.49 10.34
CA LEU A 193 -3.65 -16.98 11.07
C LEU A 193 -4.04 -17.53 12.43
N PRO A 194 -3.35 -18.61 12.90
CA PRO A 194 -3.78 -19.35 14.10
C PRO A 194 -3.35 -18.71 15.42
N GLY A 195 -2.58 -17.63 15.45
CA GLY A 195 -2.09 -17.04 16.70
C GLY A 195 -1.02 -15.97 16.51
N PRO A 196 -0.21 -15.69 17.54
CA PRO A 196 0.80 -14.66 17.51
C PRO A 196 1.82 -14.87 16.37
N ALA A 197 2.29 -13.77 15.80
CA ALA A 197 3.29 -13.77 14.74
C ALA A 197 4.66 -13.32 15.26
N ALA A 198 5.71 -14.10 14.99
CA ALA A 198 7.08 -13.66 15.11
C ALA A 198 7.42 -12.77 13.92
N VAL A 199 8.04 -11.62 14.15
CA VAL A 199 8.58 -10.71 13.14
C VAL A 199 10.04 -10.42 13.44
N GLU A 200 10.83 -10.24 12.38
CA GLU A 200 12.26 -9.94 12.47
C GLU A 200 12.50 -8.56 13.11
N THR A 201 13.56 -8.43 13.94
CA THR A 201 14.04 -7.13 14.42
C THR A 201 15.58 -7.11 14.40
N PRO A 202 16.22 -6.15 13.67
CA PRO A 202 15.59 -5.16 12.84
C PRO A 202 14.79 -5.79 11.68
N GLY A 203 13.68 -5.17 11.30
CA GLY A 203 12.75 -5.77 10.35
C GLY A 203 11.82 -4.74 9.68
N TYR A 204 10.83 -5.23 8.93
CA TYR A 204 9.91 -4.40 8.18
C TYR A 204 8.74 -3.90 9.06
N PRO A 205 8.73 -2.60 9.46
CA PRO A 205 7.77 -2.10 10.45
C PRO A 205 6.31 -2.19 10.01
N ARG A 206 6.06 -2.07 8.69
CA ARG A 206 4.69 -2.11 8.17
C ARG A 206 4.05 -3.47 8.28
N ALA A 207 4.83 -4.55 8.13
CA ALA A 207 4.29 -5.90 8.31
C ALA A 207 3.75 -6.08 9.73
N ARG A 208 4.56 -5.70 10.74
CA ARG A 208 4.12 -5.67 12.14
C ARG A 208 2.86 -4.84 12.33
N GLN A 209 2.86 -3.60 11.84
CA GLN A 209 1.74 -2.67 11.99
C GLN A 209 0.44 -3.23 11.36
N VAL A 210 0.53 -3.83 10.17
CA VAL A 210 -0.63 -4.43 9.50
C VAL A 210 -1.16 -5.64 10.29
N LEU A 211 -0.28 -6.50 10.77
CA LEU A 211 -0.67 -7.66 11.58
C LEU A 211 -1.36 -7.21 12.88
N GLU A 212 -0.77 -6.27 13.61
CA GLU A 212 -1.33 -5.73 14.86
C GLU A 212 -2.67 -5.02 14.64
N ASN A 213 -2.80 -4.21 13.58
CA ASN A 213 -4.06 -3.54 13.21
C ASN A 213 -5.19 -4.53 12.87
N ASN A 214 -4.84 -5.77 12.49
CA ASN A 214 -5.79 -6.85 12.21
C ASN A 214 -5.89 -7.87 13.36
N GLY A 215 -5.47 -7.51 14.56
CA GLY A 215 -5.66 -8.29 15.78
C GLY A 215 -4.64 -9.42 16.00
N VAL A 216 -3.56 -9.48 15.22
CA VAL A 216 -2.49 -10.47 15.42
C VAL A 216 -1.39 -9.87 16.28
N SER A 217 -1.19 -10.39 17.48
CA SER A 217 -0.09 -9.96 18.35
C SER A 217 1.27 -10.32 17.73
N CYS A 218 2.22 -9.40 17.78
CA CYS A 218 3.55 -9.61 17.22
C CYS A 218 4.61 -9.84 18.31
N ARG A 219 5.57 -10.74 18.02
CA ARG A 219 6.78 -11.01 18.82
C ARG A 219 7.98 -10.58 17.98
N CYS A 220 8.63 -9.49 18.37
CA CYS A 220 9.84 -9.02 17.71
C CYS A 220 11.02 -9.91 18.12
N LEU A 221 11.56 -10.68 17.19
CA LEU A 221 12.64 -11.63 17.45
C LEU A 221 13.93 -11.20 16.72
N PRO A 222 15.10 -11.39 17.36
CA PRO A 222 16.35 -10.91 16.81
C PRO A 222 16.76 -11.63 15.52
N VAL A 223 17.44 -10.89 14.65
CA VAL A 223 18.12 -11.40 13.46
C VAL A 223 19.60 -11.60 13.80
N ASP A 224 20.14 -12.76 13.42
CA ASP A 224 21.57 -13.07 13.51
C ASP A 224 22.23 -13.06 12.11
N ALA A 225 23.46 -13.59 12.00
CA ALA A 225 24.18 -13.64 10.74
C ALA A 225 23.49 -14.51 9.65
N ASP A 226 22.57 -15.38 10.04
CA ASP A 226 21.86 -16.30 9.14
C ASP A 226 20.36 -15.94 9.00
N GLY A 227 19.91 -14.82 9.54
CA GLY A 227 18.51 -14.36 9.52
C GLY A 227 17.81 -14.52 10.87
N LEU A 228 16.52 -14.77 10.89
CA LEU A 228 15.74 -14.89 12.13
C LEU A 228 16.32 -15.94 13.08
N SER A 229 16.51 -15.58 14.35
CA SER A 229 16.99 -16.51 15.39
C SER A 229 15.98 -17.60 15.68
N LEU A 230 16.31 -18.85 15.32
CA LEU A 230 15.44 -20.00 15.61
C LEU A 230 15.39 -20.39 17.08
N THR A 231 16.43 -20.08 17.84
CA THR A 231 16.43 -20.25 19.29
C THR A 231 15.37 -19.35 19.92
N ALA A 232 15.34 -18.08 19.56
CA ALA A 232 14.32 -17.14 20.02
C ALA A 232 12.91 -17.53 19.54
N LEU A 233 12.79 -17.96 18.26
CA LEU A 233 11.52 -18.44 17.72
C LEU A 233 10.98 -19.65 18.47
N SER A 234 11.84 -20.61 18.78
CA SER A 234 11.45 -21.85 19.48
C SER A 234 11.07 -21.60 20.93
N ALA A 235 11.63 -20.58 21.56
CA ALA A 235 11.30 -20.16 22.92
C ALA A 235 10.04 -19.28 23.00
N SER A 236 9.55 -18.78 21.85
CA SER A 236 8.36 -17.92 21.79
C SER A 236 7.05 -18.72 21.70
N ASP A 237 5.93 -18.04 21.96
CA ASP A 237 4.58 -18.56 21.75
C ASP A 237 4.06 -18.35 20.31
N ALA A 238 4.94 -17.96 19.37
CA ALA A 238 4.55 -17.66 18.02
C ALA A 238 4.03 -18.90 17.26
N ALA A 239 2.89 -18.74 16.63
CA ALA A 239 2.31 -19.73 15.72
C ALA A 239 2.58 -19.39 14.24
N VAL A 240 2.99 -18.16 13.98
CA VAL A 240 3.32 -17.65 12.64
C VAL A 240 4.69 -17.00 12.69
N CYS A 241 5.43 -17.08 11.58
CA CYS A 241 6.72 -16.44 11.42
C CYS A 241 6.75 -15.65 10.12
N TYR A 242 6.92 -14.32 10.20
CA TYR A 242 7.09 -13.45 9.04
C TYR A 242 8.59 -13.21 8.82
N VAL A 243 9.10 -13.58 7.65
CA VAL A 243 10.53 -13.49 7.31
C VAL A 243 10.74 -13.01 5.88
N THR A 244 11.91 -12.40 5.63
CA THR A 244 12.39 -11.97 4.31
C THR A 244 13.66 -12.76 3.93
N PRO A 245 13.58 -14.08 3.65
CA PRO A 245 14.72 -14.99 3.65
C PRO A 245 15.64 -14.85 2.45
N SER A 246 15.16 -14.27 1.35
CA SER A 246 15.97 -14.06 0.14
C SER A 246 16.90 -12.87 0.27
N HIS A 247 16.46 -11.86 1.04
CA HIS A 247 17.18 -10.62 1.31
C HIS A 247 16.55 -10.00 2.55
N GLN A 248 17.07 -10.35 3.74
CA GLN A 248 16.52 -9.88 5.01
C GLN A 248 16.46 -8.35 5.05
N PHE A 249 15.29 -7.83 5.27
CA PHE A 249 15.13 -6.38 5.36
C PHE A 249 15.23 -5.91 6.82
N PRO A 250 16.12 -4.96 7.14
CA PRO A 250 16.99 -4.23 6.20
C PRO A 250 18.46 -4.69 6.20
N THR A 251 18.82 -5.78 6.89
CA THR A 251 20.23 -6.17 7.09
C THR A 251 20.94 -6.67 5.82
N GLY A 252 20.17 -7.06 4.80
CA GLY A 252 20.72 -7.62 3.57
C GLY A 252 21.20 -9.06 3.69
N VAL A 253 20.98 -9.72 4.81
CA VAL A 253 21.35 -11.13 5.02
C VAL A 253 20.49 -12.04 4.14
N THR A 254 21.13 -12.99 3.47
CA THR A 254 20.42 -14.09 2.79
C THR A 254 20.39 -15.30 3.69
N MET A 255 19.20 -15.75 4.06
CA MET A 255 19.03 -16.95 4.89
C MET A 255 19.58 -18.18 4.19
N PRO A 256 20.59 -18.88 4.76
CA PRO A 256 21.19 -20.05 4.13
C PRO A 256 20.23 -21.25 4.12
N ALA A 257 20.52 -22.21 3.23
CA ALA A 257 19.65 -23.39 3.02
C ALA A 257 19.41 -24.19 4.31
N GLY A 258 20.42 -24.33 5.16
CA GLY A 258 20.30 -25.01 6.46
C GLY A 258 19.28 -24.34 7.36
N ARG A 259 19.37 -23.00 7.53
CA ARG A 259 18.42 -22.22 8.35
C ARG A 259 17.00 -22.28 7.77
N ARG A 260 16.84 -22.28 6.43
CA ARG A 260 15.54 -22.48 5.76
C ARG A 260 14.94 -23.84 6.10
N ALA A 261 15.73 -24.91 6.05
CA ALA A 261 15.28 -26.25 6.40
C ALA A 261 14.86 -26.37 7.87
N GLU A 262 15.62 -25.77 8.79
CA GLU A 262 15.28 -25.74 10.21
C GLU A 262 13.98 -24.95 10.47
N LEU A 263 13.78 -23.82 9.80
CA LEU A 263 12.55 -23.03 9.91
C LEU A 263 11.33 -23.81 9.38
N LEU A 264 11.47 -24.51 8.26
CA LEU A 264 10.42 -25.39 7.73
C LEU A 264 10.13 -26.53 8.73
N HIS A 265 11.17 -27.09 9.36
CA HIS A 265 11.01 -28.11 10.38
C HIS A 265 10.26 -27.59 11.63
N TRP A 266 10.54 -26.34 12.06
CA TRP A 266 9.80 -25.69 13.12
C TRP A 266 8.30 -25.62 12.80
N ALA A 267 7.92 -25.24 11.60
CA ALA A 267 6.52 -25.19 11.20
C ALA A 267 5.88 -26.58 11.07
N ALA A 268 6.61 -27.54 10.54
CA ALA A 268 6.14 -28.92 10.32
C ALA A 268 5.87 -29.70 11.63
N ARG A 269 6.51 -29.32 12.76
CA ARG A 269 6.31 -29.99 14.06
C ARG A 269 4.88 -29.90 14.59
N VAL A 270 4.10 -28.88 14.16
CA VAL A 270 2.70 -28.72 14.57
C VAL A 270 1.85 -28.42 13.31
N PRO A 271 1.55 -29.44 12.51
CA PRO A 271 0.84 -29.27 11.25
C PRO A 271 -0.50 -28.57 11.40
N GLY A 272 -0.78 -27.61 10.49
CA GLY A 272 -2.01 -26.83 10.49
C GLY A 272 -2.14 -25.77 11.60
N ARG A 273 -1.14 -25.68 12.50
CA ARG A 273 -1.11 -24.69 13.58
C ARG A 273 0.09 -23.74 13.52
N ARG A 274 1.05 -23.98 12.62
CA ARG A 274 2.18 -23.09 12.40
C ARG A 274 2.30 -22.79 10.91
N TYR A 275 2.56 -21.51 10.61
CA TYR A 275 2.76 -21.03 9.24
C TYR A 275 3.97 -20.12 9.16
N ILE A 276 4.60 -20.11 7.99
CA ILE A 276 5.66 -19.16 7.64
C ILE A 276 5.08 -18.23 6.58
N ILE A 277 5.23 -16.94 6.77
CA ILE A 277 4.98 -15.91 5.75
C ILE A 277 6.34 -15.54 5.19
N GLU A 278 6.59 -15.98 3.96
CA GLU A 278 7.79 -15.62 3.19
C GLU A 278 7.50 -14.38 2.36
N ASP A 279 8.05 -13.23 2.73
CA ASP A 279 7.99 -12.00 1.94
C ASP A 279 9.21 -11.93 1.02
N ASP A 280 8.98 -12.13 -0.26
CA ASP A 280 9.99 -12.19 -1.32
C ASP A 280 9.88 -10.94 -2.22
N TYR A 281 10.31 -9.79 -1.68
CA TYR A 281 10.03 -8.47 -2.22
C TYR A 281 11.00 -7.99 -3.31
N ASP A 282 12.24 -8.54 -3.40
CA ASP A 282 13.27 -8.08 -4.35
C ASP A 282 14.27 -9.19 -4.79
N SER A 283 13.88 -10.45 -4.68
CA SER A 283 14.73 -11.61 -5.02
C SER A 283 15.14 -11.70 -6.49
N GLU A 284 14.48 -10.96 -7.36
CA GLU A 284 14.88 -10.81 -8.76
C GLU A 284 16.24 -10.13 -8.90
N PHE A 285 16.65 -9.30 -7.93
CA PHE A 285 17.90 -8.52 -7.96
C PHE A 285 19.02 -9.24 -7.23
N ARG A 286 19.53 -10.32 -7.85
CA ARG A 286 20.75 -11.00 -7.44
C ARG A 286 21.83 -10.77 -8.49
N PHE A 287 23.01 -10.35 -8.03
CA PHE A 287 24.06 -9.88 -8.93
C PHE A 287 25.20 -10.86 -9.04
N ASP A 288 25.63 -11.45 -7.94
CA ASP A 288 26.89 -12.21 -7.86
C ASP A 288 26.70 -13.65 -7.34
N THR A 289 25.45 -14.05 -7.01
CA THR A 289 25.16 -15.37 -6.44
C THR A 289 24.02 -16.08 -7.19
N ARG A 290 23.99 -17.41 -7.14
CA ARG A 290 22.86 -18.18 -7.66
C ARG A 290 21.65 -18.03 -6.73
N PRO A 291 20.41 -17.95 -7.27
CA PRO A 291 19.22 -17.96 -6.46
C PRO A 291 19.10 -19.23 -5.63
N LEU A 292 18.80 -19.10 -4.34
CA LEU A 292 18.30 -20.22 -3.55
C LEU A 292 16.79 -20.39 -3.84
N PRO A 293 16.27 -21.62 -3.84
CA PRO A 293 14.84 -21.87 -3.89
C PRO A 293 14.12 -21.11 -2.76
N SER A 294 12.90 -20.65 -3.01
CA SER A 294 12.06 -20.05 -1.95
C SER A 294 11.76 -21.09 -0.85
N LEU A 295 11.39 -20.61 0.35
CA LEU A 295 10.89 -21.51 1.41
C LEU A 295 9.66 -22.29 0.93
N GLN A 296 8.77 -21.63 0.19
CA GLN A 296 7.60 -22.28 -0.39
C GLN A 296 7.99 -23.37 -1.39
N GLY A 297 8.99 -23.10 -2.26
CA GLY A 297 9.51 -24.11 -3.19
C GLY A 297 10.16 -25.31 -2.50
N MET A 298 10.85 -25.07 -1.38
CA MET A 298 11.41 -26.14 -0.55
C MET A 298 10.33 -26.94 0.19
N ALA A 299 9.23 -26.30 0.60
CA ALA A 299 8.12 -26.90 1.32
C ALA A 299 7.14 -27.66 0.40
N GLY A 300 7.07 -27.27 -0.87
CA GLY A 300 6.10 -27.76 -1.84
C GLY A 300 4.70 -27.14 -1.68
N ALA A 301 3.78 -27.50 -2.57
CA ALA A 301 2.43 -26.93 -2.66
C ALA A 301 1.57 -27.15 -1.41
N ASP A 302 1.83 -28.20 -0.65
CA ASP A 302 1.11 -28.58 0.57
C ASP A 302 1.83 -28.13 1.86
N GLY A 303 2.98 -27.44 1.72
CA GLY A 303 3.78 -26.96 2.85
C GLY A 303 3.11 -25.81 3.60
N PRO A 304 3.58 -25.47 4.82
CA PRO A 304 2.99 -24.46 5.68
C PRO A 304 3.46 -23.04 5.34
N VAL A 305 3.80 -22.75 4.09
CA VAL A 305 4.37 -21.45 3.68
C VAL A 305 3.37 -20.64 2.87
N VAL A 306 3.05 -19.45 3.35
CA VAL A 306 2.40 -18.40 2.57
C VAL A 306 3.51 -17.61 1.89
N TYR A 307 3.56 -17.65 0.57
CA TYR A 307 4.51 -16.87 -0.20
C TYR A 307 3.88 -15.53 -0.60
N LEU A 308 4.54 -14.43 -0.29
CA LEU A 308 4.13 -13.07 -0.65
C LEU A 308 5.17 -12.45 -1.58
N SER A 309 4.73 -11.73 -2.61
CA SER A 309 5.61 -10.93 -3.45
C SER A 309 4.86 -9.75 -4.08
N THR A 310 5.63 -8.83 -4.67
CA THR A 310 5.10 -7.57 -5.22
C THR A 310 5.83 -7.16 -6.49
N CYS A 311 5.10 -6.56 -7.43
CA CYS A 311 5.68 -5.93 -8.61
C CYS A 311 6.26 -4.53 -8.35
N SER A 312 6.28 -4.08 -7.07
CA SER A 312 6.71 -2.71 -6.72
C SER A 312 8.20 -2.46 -6.96
N ARG A 313 9.04 -3.50 -6.94
CA ARG A 313 10.48 -3.42 -7.20
C ARG A 313 10.83 -3.75 -8.64
N SER A 314 10.16 -4.76 -9.18
CA SER A 314 10.39 -5.29 -10.51
C SER A 314 9.63 -4.55 -11.62
N LEU A 315 8.80 -3.57 -11.29
CA LEU A 315 8.14 -2.66 -12.23
C LEU A 315 8.09 -1.25 -11.67
N ALA A 316 7.12 -0.95 -10.80
CA ALA A 316 7.02 0.35 -10.14
C ALA A 316 6.11 0.28 -8.91
N PRO A 317 6.42 1.03 -7.83
CA PRO A 317 5.56 1.07 -6.63
C PRO A 317 4.14 1.55 -6.91
N GLY A 318 3.95 2.41 -7.91
CA GLY A 318 2.65 2.98 -8.31
C GLY A 318 1.69 1.99 -8.97
N ILE A 319 2.17 0.86 -9.50
CA ILE A 319 1.32 -0.17 -10.13
C ILE A 319 0.44 -0.88 -9.10
N ARG A 320 0.88 -0.96 -7.86
CA ARG A 320 0.14 -1.55 -6.74
C ARG A 320 -0.31 -3.00 -6.96
N ILE A 321 0.44 -3.80 -7.72
CA ILE A 321 0.17 -5.23 -7.86
C ILE A 321 1.08 -6.01 -6.93
N ALA A 322 0.46 -6.79 -6.06
CA ALA A 322 1.10 -7.79 -5.22
C ALA A 322 0.31 -9.10 -5.33
N TYR A 323 0.94 -10.19 -4.97
CA TYR A 323 0.29 -11.50 -4.98
C TYR A 323 0.80 -12.37 -3.84
N MET A 324 -0.05 -13.31 -3.41
CA MET A 324 0.31 -14.34 -2.44
C MET A 324 -0.08 -15.72 -2.95
N VAL A 325 0.70 -16.72 -2.57
CA VAL A 325 0.36 -18.13 -2.72
C VAL A 325 -0.05 -18.66 -1.36
N LEU A 326 -1.31 -19.08 -1.27
CA LEU A 326 -1.86 -19.66 -0.05
C LEU A 326 -1.55 -21.16 0.02
N PRO A 327 -1.13 -21.69 1.17
CA PRO A 327 -1.16 -23.14 1.42
C PRO A 327 -2.56 -23.69 1.20
N ARG A 328 -2.67 -24.90 0.66
CA ARG A 328 -3.99 -25.53 0.40
C ARG A 328 -4.87 -25.59 1.64
N GLN A 329 -4.27 -25.76 2.84
CA GLN A 329 -5.00 -25.79 4.11
C GLN A 329 -5.76 -24.49 4.42
N LEU A 330 -5.33 -23.35 3.89
CA LEU A 330 -5.99 -22.06 4.10
C LEU A 330 -7.04 -21.72 3.04
N LEU A 331 -7.12 -22.47 1.93
CA LEU A 331 -8.06 -22.15 0.84
C LEU A 331 -9.53 -22.22 1.28
N GLY A 332 -9.89 -23.22 2.07
CA GLY A 332 -11.25 -23.34 2.60
C GLY A 332 -11.65 -22.16 3.48
N ALA A 333 -10.79 -21.77 4.39
CA ALA A 333 -11.00 -20.61 5.27
C ALA A 333 -11.04 -19.30 4.45
N TRP A 334 -10.15 -19.15 3.47
CA TRP A 334 -10.16 -18.04 2.54
C TRP A 334 -11.50 -17.94 1.80
N GLN A 335 -11.95 -19.03 1.18
CA GLN A 335 -13.19 -19.07 0.42
C GLN A 335 -14.41 -18.74 1.29
N ALA A 336 -14.48 -19.29 2.49
CA ALA A 336 -15.56 -19.02 3.43
C ALA A 336 -15.65 -17.53 3.81
N LYS A 337 -14.50 -16.86 3.94
CA LYS A 337 -14.44 -15.49 4.42
C LYS A 337 -14.52 -14.44 3.30
N TYR A 338 -13.91 -14.70 2.15
CA TYR A 338 -13.66 -13.68 1.13
C TYR A 338 -14.33 -13.91 -0.23
N ARG A 339 -15.14 -14.95 -0.39
CA ARG A 339 -15.81 -15.25 -1.67
C ARG A 339 -16.70 -14.13 -2.22
N LEU A 340 -17.15 -13.22 -1.35
CA LEU A 340 -18.01 -12.09 -1.74
C LEU A 340 -17.21 -10.78 -1.91
N TYR A 341 -15.88 -10.82 -1.75
CA TYR A 341 -15.05 -9.66 -1.97
C TYR A 341 -14.81 -9.42 -3.46
N SER A 342 -14.56 -8.19 -3.82
CA SER A 342 -14.11 -7.82 -5.17
C SER A 342 -12.60 -7.76 -5.24
N GLY A 343 -12.03 -8.07 -6.40
CA GLY A 343 -10.62 -7.83 -6.67
C GLY A 343 -10.28 -6.35 -6.56
N THR A 344 -9.13 -6.02 -5.98
CA THR A 344 -8.70 -4.63 -5.74
C THR A 344 -7.74 -4.09 -6.79
N VAL A 345 -7.21 -4.94 -7.65
CA VAL A 345 -6.41 -4.53 -8.81
C VAL A 345 -7.32 -4.45 -10.03
N GLY A 346 -7.22 -3.36 -10.79
CA GLY A 346 -8.00 -3.20 -12.02
C GLY A 346 -7.75 -4.35 -13.00
N ARG A 347 -8.79 -4.83 -13.67
CA ARG A 347 -8.70 -5.97 -14.58
C ARG A 347 -7.82 -5.67 -15.80
N PHE A 348 -7.82 -4.43 -16.27
CA PHE A 348 -6.93 -4.02 -17.36
C PHE A 348 -5.46 -4.13 -16.96
N GLU A 349 -5.09 -3.70 -15.74
CA GLU A 349 -3.74 -3.84 -15.21
C GLU A 349 -3.36 -5.30 -15.02
N GLN A 350 -4.27 -6.13 -14.51
CA GLN A 350 -4.05 -7.56 -14.36
C GLN A 350 -3.78 -8.23 -15.70
N GLN A 351 -4.62 -7.98 -16.71
CA GLN A 351 -4.46 -8.55 -18.05
C GLN A 351 -3.22 -7.99 -18.77
N THR A 352 -2.88 -6.73 -18.55
CA THR A 352 -1.64 -6.14 -19.08
C THR A 352 -0.43 -6.87 -18.54
N LEU A 353 -0.38 -7.10 -17.20
CA LEU A 353 0.70 -7.83 -16.56
C LEU A 353 0.73 -9.30 -17.02
N ALA A 354 -0.40 -9.97 -17.14
CA ALA A 354 -0.48 -11.33 -17.65
C ALA A 354 0.15 -11.45 -19.05
N ARG A 355 -0.25 -10.57 -19.99
CA ARG A 355 0.34 -10.51 -21.34
C ARG A 355 1.81 -10.11 -21.31
N PHE A 356 2.21 -9.25 -20.40
CA PHE A 356 3.61 -8.84 -20.24
C PHE A 356 4.50 -10.01 -19.80
N ILE A 357 4.01 -10.85 -18.89
CA ILE A 357 4.69 -12.07 -18.44
C ILE A 357 4.73 -13.11 -19.58
N THR A 358 3.56 -13.51 -20.10
CA THR A 358 3.44 -14.59 -21.09
C THR A 358 4.10 -14.25 -22.42
N GLY A 359 4.17 -12.97 -22.79
CA GLY A 359 4.91 -12.50 -23.98
C GLY A 359 6.43 -12.42 -23.77
N GLY A 360 6.96 -12.86 -22.62
CA GLY A 360 8.39 -12.84 -22.30
C GLY A 360 8.96 -11.43 -22.13
N TYR A 361 8.12 -10.40 -22.04
CA TYR A 361 8.58 -9.01 -21.85
C TYR A 361 9.09 -8.81 -20.42
N PHE A 362 8.46 -9.44 -19.43
CA PHE A 362 8.83 -9.34 -18.01
C PHE A 362 10.26 -9.87 -17.79
N THR A 363 10.59 -11.04 -18.31
CA THR A 363 11.94 -11.63 -18.20
C THR A 363 13.01 -10.74 -18.81
N ARG A 364 12.74 -10.20 -20.02
CA ARG A 364 13.65 -9.25 -20.67
C ARG A 364 13.82 -7.94 -19.91
N HIS A 365 12.74 -7.47 -19.30
CA HIS A 365 12.75 -6.30 -18.45
C HIS A 365 13.61 -6.51 -17.21
N LEU A 366 13.40 -7.60 -16.46
CA LEU A 366 14.22 -7.97 -15.30
C LEU A 366 15.72 -8.14 -15.62
N ALA A 367 16.04 -8.68 -16.80
CA ALA A 367 17.42 -8.79 -17.23
C ALA A 367 18.08 -7.41 -17.43
N ARG A 368 17.37 -6.46 -18.02
CA ARG A 368 17.81 -5.05 -18.16
C ARG A 368 17.98 -4.37 -16.81
N GLU A 369 17.00 -4.51 -15.93
CA GLU A 369 17.04 -3.91 -14.60
C GLU A 369 18.21 -4.45 -13.78
N ARG A 370 18.42 -5.77 -13.79
CA ARG A 370 19.59 -6.39 -13.11
C ARG A 370 20.91 -5.79 -13.57
N THR A 371 21.08 -5.59 -14.87
CA THR A 371 22.30 -4.99 -15.42
C THR A 371 22.45 -3.53 -14.96
N ALA A 372 21.38 -2.73 -15.05
CA ALA A 372 21.41 -1.34 -14.65
C ALA A 372 21.65 -1.17 -13.14
N TYR A 373 20.91 -1.90 -12.31
CA TYR A 373 21.07 -1.80 -10.85
C TYR A 373 22.40 -2.37 -10.36
N LYS A 374 22.94 -3.39 -11.03
CA LYS A 374 24.32 -3.87 -10.73
C LYS A 374 25.35 -2.77 -10.99
N ALA A 375 25.28 -2.11 -12.14
CA ALA A 375 26.19 -1.01 -12.47
C ALA A 375 26.08 0.14 -11.46
N ARG A 376 24.85 0.50 -11.07
CA ARG A 376 24.56 1.53 -10.08
C ARG A 376 25.08 1.18 -8.69
N ARG A 377 24.87 -0.05 -8.23
CA ARG A 377 25.46 -0.53 -6.99
C ARG A 377 26.98 -0.40 -7.03
N ASP A 378 27.61 -0.85 -8.09
CA ASP A 378 29.08 -0.84 -8.24
C ASP A 378 29.61 0.60 -8.23
N ALA A 379 28.90 1.54 -8.91
CA ALA A 379 29.24 2.96 -8.91
C ALA A 379 29.12 3.60 -7.50
N LEU A 380 28.03 3.32 -6.79
CA LEU A 380 27.85 3.83 -5.42
C LEU A 380 28.89 3.25 -4.46
N VAL A 381 29.18 1.95 -4.53
CA VAL A 381 30.21 1.30 -3.72
C VAL A 381 31.58 1.90 -4.01
N ALA A 382 31.94 2.13 -5.27
CA ALA A 382 33.18 2.81 -5.65
C ALA A 382 33.24 4.23 -5.08
N ALA A 383 32.17 4.99 -5.21
CA ALA A 383 32.07 6.36 -4.65
C ALA A 383 32.25 6.38 -3.12
N LEU A 384 31.61 5.47 -2.42
CA LEU A 384 31.77 5.35 -0.96
C LEU A 384 33.21 4.99 -0.55
N ARG A 385 33.83 4.03 -1.25
CA ARG A 385 35.23 3.65 -1.02
C ARG A 385 36.24 4.75 -1.36
N THR A 386 35.89 5.66 -2.27
CA THR A 386 36.71 6.83 -2.58
C THR A 386 36.54 7.93 -1.54
N SER A 387 35.32 8.12 -1.03
CA SER A 387 35.02 9.19 -0.08
C SER A 387 35.40 8.86 1.37
N PHE A 388 35.41 7.59 1.75
CA PHE A 388 35.71 7.12 3.10
C PHE A 388 36.96 6.23 3.10
N ALA A 389 37.82 6.41 4.13
CA ALA A 389 38.91 5.49 4.35
C ALA A 389 38.41 4.09 4.79
N PRO A 390 39.12 3.00 4.49
CA PRO A 390 38.66 1.64 4.84
C PRO A 390 38.38 1.41 6.34
N GLU A 391 39.06 2.16 7.19
CA GLU A 391 38.89 2.17 8.65
C GLU A 391 37.71 2.98 9.13
N GLU A 392 37.09 3.80 8.29
CA GLU A 392 35.93 4.65 8.65
C GLU A 392 34.60 4.04 8.35
N LEU A 393 34.53 3.16 7.33
CA LEU A 393 33.27 2.63 6.79
C LEU A 393 33.39 1.17 6.39
N THR A 394 32.44 0.38 6.87
CA THR A 394 32.26 -1.02 6.44
C THR A 394 31.00 -1.14 5.62
N LEU A 395 31.05 -1.82 4.47
CA LEU A 395 29.90 -2.04 3.59
C LEU A 395 29.45 -3.50 3.68
N ALA A 396 28.12 -3.70 3.76
CA ALA A 396 27.50 -5.04 3.77
C ALA A 396 26.25 -5.07 2.88
N GLY A 397 25.71 -6.26 2.62
CA GLY A 397 24.49 -6.44 1.80
C GLY A 397 24.71 -6.17 0.31
N LEU A 398 25.93 -6.40 -0.22
CA LEU A 398 26.30 -6.00 -1.58
C LEU A 398 25.81 -6.97 -2.69
N HIS A 399 25.42 -8.18 -2.36
CA HIS A 399 25.20 -9.24 -3.36
C HIS A 399 23.77 -9.34 -3.88
N THR A 400 22.81 -8.78 -3.15
CA THR A 400 21.39 -8.93 -3.43
C THR A 400 20.62 -7.64 -3.13
N GLY A 401 19.45 -7.49 -3.74
CA GLY A 401 18.49 -6.41 -3.48
C GLY A 401 18.88 -5.05 -4.02
N LEU A 402 18.13 -4.03 -3.63
CA LEU A 402 18.29 -2.64 -4.11
C LEU A 402 18.76 -1.68 -3.00
N HIS A 403 19.35 -2.19 -1.94
CA HIS A 403 19.99 -1.38 -0.89
C HIS A 403 21.23 -2.07 -0.35
N LEU A 404 22.08 -1.32 0.32
CA LEU A 404 23.25 -1.80 1.02
C LEU A 404 23.32 -1.16 2.40
N LEU A 405 24.13 -1.73 3.30
CA LEU A 405 24.45 -1.15 4.58
C LEU A 405 25.83 -0.50 4.55
N ALA A 406 25.90 0.72 5.12
CA ALA A 406 27.14 1.45 5.32
C ALA A 406 27.30 1.74 6.83
N GLN A 407 28.11 0.93 7.50
CA GLN A 407 28.35 1.02 8.93
C GLN A 407 29.55 1.92 9.19
N LEU A 408 29.33 3.01 9.92
CA LEU A 408 30.36 3.91 10.38
C LEU A 408 31.10 3.28 11.56
N LYS A 409 32.42 3.43 11.57
CA LYS A 409 33.24 3.16 12.74
C LYS A 409 33.23 4.41 13.65
N ASP A 410 33.11 4.21 14.95
CA ASP A 410 32.95 5.30 15.93
C ASP A 410 31.85 6.30 15.48
N PRO A 411 30.62 5.85 15.37
CA PRO A 411 29.54 6.66 14.80
C PRO A 411 29.11 7.76 15.76
N PRO A 412 28.74 8.95 15.24
CA PRO A 412 28.01 9.92 16.02
C PRO A 412 26.59 9.38 16.35
N PRO A 413 25.90 9.99 17.33
CA PRO A 413 24.53 9.62 17.65
C PRO A 413 23.60 9.65 16.43
N ASP A 414 22.70 8.68 16.31
CA ASP A 414 21.77 8.59 15.19
C ASP A 414 20.90 9.85 15.00
N ALA A 415 20.60 10.57 16.10
CA ALA A 415 19.89 11.84 16.03
C ALA A 415 20.68 12.90 15.25
N ALA A 416 22.00 12.97 15.45
CA ALA A 416 22.89 13.89 14.73
C ALA A 416 22.99 13.49 13.25
N LEU A 417 23.09 12.19 12.94
CA LEU A 417 23.08 11.70 11.55
C LEU A 417 21.78 12.06 10.83
N ARG A 418 20.62 11.91 11.48
CA ARG A 418 19.31 12.30 10.89
C ARG A 418 19.23 13.82 10.65
N ALA A 419 19.71 14.62 11.59
CA ALA A 419 19.72 16.08 11.44
C ALA A 419 20.64 16.52 10.29
N ALA A 420 21.86 15.98 10.23
CA ALA A 420 22.81 16.24 9.15
C ALA A 420 22.25 15.76 7.79
N ALA A 421 21.64 14.59 7.71
CA ALA A 421 21.05 14.09 6.46
C ALA A 421 20.00 15.07 5.91
N ARG A 422 19.12 15.61 6.77
CA ARG A 422 18.16 16.66 6.39
C ARG A 422 18.85 17.94 5.91
N GLN A 423 19.84 18.42 6.66
CA GLN A 423 20.57 19.64 6.34
C GLN A 423 21.31 19.54 4.99
N TYR A 424 21.86 18.37 4.70
CA TYR A 424 22.62 18.13 3.46
C TYR A 424 21.76 17.64 2.28
N GLY A 425 20.42 17.62 2.43
CA GLY A 425 19.50 17.22 1.37
C GLY A 425 19.62 15.75 0.96
N VAL A 426 20.01 14.88 1.89
CA VAL A 426 20.12 13.43 1.66
C VAL A 426 18.95 12.71 2.35
N ARG A 427 18.21 11.92 1.60
CA ARG A 427 17.18 11.03 2.16
C ARG A 427 17.75 9.62 2.26
N CYS A 428 18.04 9.17 3.47
CA CYS A 428 18.43 7.81 3.79
C CYS A 428 17.78 7.39 5.11
N SER A 429 17.86 6.10 5.44
CA SER A 429 17.41 5.56 6.73
C SER A 429 18.62 5.08 7.55
N LEU A 430 18.44 4.95 8.85
CA LEU A 430 19.38 4.29 9.74
C LEU A 430 18.85 2.89 10.09
N LEU A 431 19.73 1.97 10.38
CA LEU A 431 19.34 0.60 10.76
C LEU A 431 18.47 0.61 12.03
N SER A 432 18.73 1.56 12.94
CA SER A 432 17.92 1.79 14.14
C SER A 432 16.45 2.19 13.85
N ASP A 433 16.15 2.75 12.68
CA ASP A 433 14.75 3.08 12.28
C ASP A 433 13.90 1.82 12.08
N TYR A 434 14.54 0.67 11.97
CA TYR A 434 13.94 -0.64 11.76
C TYR A 434 14.00 -1.54 12.99
N ASP A 435 14.54 -1.06 14.10
CA ASP A 435 14.45 -1.76 15.38
C ASP A 435 13.03 -1.65 15.94
N LEU A 436 12.35 -2.79 15.95
CA LEU A 436 10.97 -2.89 16.39
C LEU A 436 10.82 -2.97 17.92
N THR A 437 11.93 -3.10 18.65
CA THR A 437 11.93 -3.19 20.12
C THR A 437 12.33 -1.89 20.81
N GLY A 438 13.01 -1.00 20.10
CA GLY A 438 13.58 0.22 20.65
C GLY A 438 14.79 0.00 21.56
N THR A 439 15.39 -1.20 21.55
CA THR A 439 16.45 -1.61 22.49
C THR A 439 17.80 -1.87 21.81
N ALA A 440 17.89 -1.88 20.48
CA ALA A 440 19.09 -2.29 19.77
C ALA A 440 20.14 -1.18 19.68
N HIS A 441 21.04 -1.13 20.64
CA HIS A 441 22.25 -0.27 20.56
C HIS A 441 23.26 -0.73 19.50
N SER A 442 23.22 -2.01 19.08
CA SER A 442 24.15 -2.60 18.12
C SER A 442 23.98 -2.12 16.67
N ALA A 443 22.90 -1.40 16.37
CA ALA A 443 22.59 -0.89 15.04
C ALA A 443 22.99 0.58 14.82
N ALA A 444 23.49 1.27 15.85
CA ALA A 444 23.84 2.70 15.81
C ALA A 444 24.87 3.00 14.72
N GLY A 445 24.69 4.12 14.02
CA GLY A 445 25.62 4.57 12.99
C GLY A 445 25.62 3.76 11.70
N THR A 446 24.66 2.87 11.50
CA THR A 446 24.54 2.10 10.27
C THR A 446 23.50 2.73 9.34
N LEU A 447 23.95 3.26 8.21
CA LEU A 447 23.12 3.81 7.17
C LEU A 447 22.56 2.69 6.29
N VAL A 448 21.26 2.75 5.98
CA VAL A 448 20.59 1.88 5.01
C VAL A 448 20.40 2.68 3.73
N LEU A 449 21.21 2.38 2.73
CA LEU A 449 21.31 3.14 1.50
C LEU A 449 20.67 2.40 0.33
N GLY A 450 19.47 2.85 -0.07
CA GLY A 450 18.83 2.41 -1.30
C GLY A 450 19.45 3.10 -2.51
N TYR A 451 19.66 2.37 -3.59
CA TYR A 451 20.21 2.91 -4.83
C TYR A 451 19.27 2.77 -6.04
N GLY A 452 18.05 2.30 -5.80
CA GLY A 452 17.07 2.08 -6.88
C GLY A 452 16.68 3.34 -7.65
N SER A 453 16.60 4.50 -6.98
CA SER A 453 16.25 5.79 -7.58
C SER A 453 17.42 6.71 -7.86
N LEU A 454 18.63 6.37 -7.41
CA LEU A 454 19.82 7.23 -7.57
C LEU A 454 20.33 7.14 -9.02
N PRO A 455 20.43 8.23 -9.80
CA PRO A 455 21.04 8.20 -11.12
C PRO A 455 22.52 7.82 -11.05
N ASP A 456 23.02 7.06 -12.03
CA ASP A 456 24.41 6.60 -12.08
C ASP A 456 25.41 7.78 -12.04
N ALA A 457 25.08 8.89 -12.73
CA ALA A 457 25.88 10.11 -12.76
C ALA A 457 26.01 10.79 -11.38
N ASP A 458 25.05 10.56 -10.49
CA ASP A 458 25.00 11.20 -9.17
C ASP A 458 25.72 10.39 -8.07
N CYS A 459 26.15 9.17 -8.37
CA CYS A 459 26.75 8.28 -7.36
C CYS A 459 28.01 8.89 -6.70
N ALA A 460 28.90 9.51 -7.49
CA ALA A 460 30.10 10.15 -6.98
C ALA A 460 29.76 11.31 -6.03
N ALA A 461 28.88 12.21 -6.47
CA ALA A 461 28.44 13.36 -5.66
C ALA A 461 27.67 12.91 -4.40
N ALA A 462 26.90 11.84 -4.47
CA ALA A 462 26.22 11.25 -3.31
C ALA A 462 27.21 10.70 -2.29
N GLY A 463 28.27 10.02 -2.73
CA GLY A 463 29.35 9.54 -1.84
C GLY A 463 30.04 10.66 -1.08
N GLU A 464 30.44 11.74 -1.79
CA GLU A 464 31.02 12.93 -1.18
C GLU A 464 30.06 13.62 -0.19
N ARG A 465 28.78 13.70 -0.57
CA ARG A 465 27.76 14.32 0.29
C ARG A 465 27.54 13.49 1.56
N LEU A 466 27.52 12.17 1.46
CA LEU A 466 27.46 11.26 2.61
C LEU A 466 28.67 11.45 3.54
N LYS A 467 29.89 11.62 3.01
CA LYS A 467 31.07 11.92 3.83
C LYS A 467 30.90 13.21 4.59
N LYS A 468 30.53 14.31 3.90
CA LYS A 468 30.32 15.63 4.51
C LYS A 468 29.27 15.59 5.63
N LEU A 469 28.13 14.92 5.41
CA LEU A 469 27.10 14.84 6.46
C LEU A 469 27.59 14.03 7.69
N CYS A 470 28.35 12.95 7.47
CA CYS A 470 28.89 12.17 8.59
C CYS A 470 29.93 12.97 9.40
N THR A 471 30.77 13.75 8.73
CA THR A 471 31.71 14.65 9.39
C THR A 471 30.98 15.72 10.22
N ALA A 472 29.98 16.40 9.62
CA ALA A 472 29.22 17.43 10.34
C ALA A 472 28.42 16.84 11.53
N ALA A 473 27.92 15.61 11.41
CA ALA A 473 27.25 14.94 12.51
C ALA A 473 28.19 14.63 13.69
N ARG A 474 29.46 14.31 13.43
CA ARG A 474 30.49 14.12 14.48
C ARG A 474 30.82 15.44 15.16
N GLU A 475 31.16 16.50 14.39
CA GLU A 475 31.47 17.82 14.90
C GLU A 475 30.36 18.39 15.80
N ALA A 476 29.10 18.20 15.40
CA ALA A 476 27.93 18.60 16.20
C ALA A 476 27.81 17.82 17.52
N SER A 477 28.30 16.58 17.57
CA SER A 477 28.27 15.75 18.77
C SER A 477 29.39 16.02 19.75
N ASP A 478 30.56 16.45 19.24
CA ASP A 478 31.72 16.80 20.06
C ASP A 478 31.55 18.17 20.73
N THR A 479 30.56 18.95 20.30
CA THR A 479 30.32 20.33 20.81
C THR A 479 29.27 20.34 21.94
N VAL A 480 28.60 19.22 22.22
CA VAL A 480 27.59 19.03 23.28
C VAL A 480 28.18 18.21 24.42
#